data_cb49ad84be8d0c00c1306319d9249c73
#
_entry.id   cb49ad84be8d0c00c1306319d9249c73
#
_cell.length_a   1.000
_cell.length_b   1.000
_cell.length_c   1.000
_cell.angle_alpha   90.00
_cell.angle_beta   90.00
_cell.angle_gamma   90.00
#
_symmetry.space_group_name_H-M   'P 1'
#
loop_
_entity.id
_entity.type
_entity.pdbx_description
1 polymer ?
#
loop_
_entity_poly.entity_id
_entity_poly.type
_entity_poly.pdbx_seq_one_letter_code
_entity_poly.pdbx_strand_id
1 'polypeptide(L)'
;MCIHGSHFQTFQETLRMSTPLVFTLLFCHLASAMVVHDFNQVELCKNSLYMGTPPRGFTSPTLKKICQFYADKPRYVTLYDPHDRIPVYSAYTFKKTEGDRRVDYPWMYEPQLAEVDGNGNMLPFPTGYLHMKFEDSQAVLDDYSDVVLYERGHLNPDQHQSTPHDRAATYTLTNVVPQIREFNIGPWREHEERIRVRLNNFCRGTAFIVTGVTTTGHAIHRNNQRRVGIPEDVWSAYCCTDYDRNAPHDVRTLFPAHAALAKNAKEGNSIHEMTVQELESFLIGHINVDKNLQIFYDNCRAPSPLPVYLQHTI
;
A
#
# COMPACT_ATOMS: atom_id res chain seq x y z
N MET A 1 -99.31 -8.49 25.66
CA MET A 1 -99.96 -8.64 24.32
C MET A 1 -98.82 -8.60 23.30
N CYS A 2 -98.64 -9.73 22.63
CA CYS A 2 -97.93 -9.94 21.35
C CYS A 2 -96.45 -9.47 21.27
N ILE A 3 -95.54 -10.33 21.17
CA ILE A 3 -95.11 -11.36 20.21
C ILE A 3 -94.01 -10.81 19.28
N HIS A 4 -93.07 -11.57 19.13
CA HIS A 4 -92.12 -11.93 18.06
C HIS A 4 -90.67 -11.45 18.30
N GLY A 5 -89.91 -12.32 18.44
CA GLY A 5 -88.64 -12.91 18.15
C GLY A 5 -88.10 -12.73 16.74
N SER A 6 -86.90 -12.44 16.63
CA SER A 6 -86.06 -12.84 15.48
C SER A 6 -84.61 -12.85 15.90
N HIS A 7 -84.01 -13.97 15.62
CA HIS A 7 -82.55 -14.27 15.70
C HIS A 7 -81.71 -13.29 14.93
N PHE A 8 -80.70 -12.73 15.55
CA PHE A 8 -79.59 -12.16 14.82
C PHE A 8 -78.30 -12.94 15.20
N GLN A 9 -77.83 -13.69 14.20
CA GLN A 9 -76.52 -14.30 14.21
C GLN A 9 -75.48 -13.18 14.12
N THR A 10 -74.60 -13.10 15.15
CA THR A 10 -73.41 -12.26 15.12
C THR A 10 -72.31 -12.99 14.35
N PHE A 11 -72.04 -12.49 13.17
CA PHE A 11 -70.81 -12.81 12.41
C PHE A 11 -69.64 -12.16 13.15
N GLN A 12 -68.78 -12.97 13.75
CA GLN A 12 -67.49 -12.55 14.26
C GLN A 12 -66.49 -12.56 13.06
N GLU A 13 -66.27 -11.39 12.48
CA GLU A 13 -65.13 -11.17 11.59
C GLU A 13 -63.86 -11.08 12.44
N THR A 14 -63.03 -12.13 12.36
CA THR A 14 -61.66 -12.14 12.85
C THR A 14 -60.81 -11.27 11.93
N LEU A 15 -60.55 -10.03 12.37
CA LEU A 15 -59.51 -9.18 11.75
C LEU A 15 -58.15 -9.84 11.97
N ARG A 16 -57.64 -10.47 10.91
CA ARG A 16 -56.24 -10.84 10.84
C ARG A 16 -55.41 -9.58 10.65
N MET A 17 -54.82 -9.06 11.72
CA MET A 17 -53.77 -8.07 11.64
C MET A 17 -52.51 -8.73 11.05
N SER A 18 -52.26 -8.49 9.76
CA SER A 18 -50.98 -8.76 9.14
C SER A 18 -49.95 -7.77 9.67
N THR A 19 -49.11 -8.22 10.57
CA THR A 19 -47.91 -7.48 10.95
C THR A 19 -47.02 -7.29 9.73
N PRO A 20 -46.67 -6.04 9.35
CA PRO A 20 -45.67 -5.84 8.30
C PRO A 20 -44.32 -6.36 8.83
N LEU A 21 -43.78 -7.35 8.12
CA LEU A 21 -42.40 -7.76 8.29
C LEU A 21 -41.55 -6.57 7.90
N VAL A 22 -41.09 -5.80 8.89
CA VAL A 22 -40.03 -4.80 8.69
C VAL A 22 -38.74 -5.56 8.48
N PHE A 23 -38.37 -5.80 7.21
CA PHE A 23 -37.04 -6.17 6.83
C PHE A 23 -36.13 -4.98 7.17
N THR A 24 -35.58 -4.96 8.35
CA THR A 24 -34.40 -4.17 8.68
C THR A 24 -33.26 -4.77 7.87
N LEU A 25 -33.01 -4.18 6.71
CA LEU A 25 -31.75 -4.34 6.00
C LEU A 25 -30.66 -3.81 6.97
N LEU A 26 -30.05 -4.73 7.71
CA LEU A 26 -28.76 -4.48 8.36
C LEU A 26 -27.80 -4.19 7.22
N PHE A 27 -27.64 -2.92 6.87
CA PHE A 27 -26.43 -2.47 6.17
C PHE A 27 -25.28 -2.73 7.14
N CYS A 28 -24.68 -3.91 7.01
CA CYS A 28 -23.37 -4.16 7.55
C CYS A 28 -22.46 -3.16 6.85
N HIS A 29 -22.27 -1.98 7.42
CA HIS A 29 -21.17 -1.11 7.06
C HIS A 29 -19.94 -1.93 7.43
N LEU A 30 -19.41 -2.66 6.44
CA LEU A 30 -18.05 -3.15 6.51
C LEU A 30 -17.20 -1.90 6.73
N ALA A 31 -16.88 -1.64 7.99
CA ALA A 31 -15.91 -0.61 8.32
C ALA A 31 -14.66 -0.97 7.53
N SER A 32 -14.37 -0.18 6.51
CA SER A 32 -13.15 -0.34 5.72
C SER A 32 -12.00 0.01 6.64
N ALA A 33 -11.48 -0.99 7.36
CA ALA A 33 -10.33 -0.82 8.21
C ALA A 33 -9.11 -0.64 7.31
N MET A 34 -8.42 0.49 7.45
CA MET A 34 -7.16 0.75 6.76
C MET A 34 -6.01 0.00 7.44
N VAL A 35 -5.94 0.03 8.79
CA VAL A 35 -4.98 -0.75 9.56
C VAL A 35 -5.58 -2.12 9.82
N VAL A 36 -5.00 -3.16 9.21
CA VAL A 36 -5.50 -4.53 9.25
C VAL A 36 -4.52 -5.46 9.96
N HIS A 37 -5.01 -6.56 10.52
CA HIS A 37 -4.14 -7.61 11.07
C HIS A 37 -3.47 -8.42 9.94
N ASP A 38 -4.19 -8.61 8.85
CA ASP A 38 -3.71 -9.32 7.67
C ASP A 38 -4.25 -8.62 6.42
N PHE A 39 -3.41 -8.42 5.39
CA PHE A 39 -3.85 -7.90 4.09
C PHE A 39 -4.94 -8.77 3.43
N ASN A 40 -5.03 -10.05 3.81
CA ASN A 40 -6.07 -10.95 3.34
C ASN A 40 -7.49 -10.60 3.85
N GLN A 41 -7.62 -9.77 4.88
CA GLN A 41 -8.92 -9.35 5.42
C GLN A 41 -9.69 -8.42 4.48
N VAL A 42 -8.99 -7.71 3.62
CA VAL A 42 -9.59 -6.81 2.63
C VAL A 42 -9.21 -7.28 1.24
N GLU A 43 -10.12 -7.97 0.56
CA GLU A 43 -9.85 -8.61 -0.73
C GLU A 43 -9.28 -7.63 -1.77
N LEU A 44 -9.80 -6.40 -1.82
CA LEU A 44 -9.34 -5.39 -2.78
C LEU A 44 -7.89 -4.94 -2.53
N CYS A 45 -7.35 -5.08 -1.30
CA CYS A 45 -5.96 -4.74 -1.00
C CYS A 45 -4.98 -5.71 -1.64
N LYS A 46 -5.40 -6.96 -1.85
CA LYS A 46 -4.60 -7.97 -2.55
C LYS A 46 -4.29 -7.61 -4.00
N ASN A 47 -5.09 -6.73 -4.62
CA ASN A 47 -4.85 -6.26 -5.99
C ASN A 47 -3.50 -5.52 -6.15
N SER A 48 -2.92 -5.05 -5.06
CA SER A 48 -1.59 -4.44 -5.03
C SER A 48 -0.45 -5.45 -4.85
N LEU A 49 -0.79 -6.72 -4.66
CA LEU A 49 0.15 -7.79 -4.32
C LEU A 49 0.21 -8.82 -5.44
N TYR A 50 1.41 -9.23 -5.83
CA TYR A 50 1.59 -10.30 -6.80
C TYR A 50 0.96 -11.60 -6.27
N MET A 51 0.06 -12.21 -7.05
CA MET A 51 -0.73 -13.39 -6.67
C MET A 51 -1.50 -13.19 -5.34
N GLY A 52 -1.87 -11.93 -5.01
CA GLY A 52 -2.54 -11.61 -3.76
C GLY A 52 -1.71 -11.88 -2.50
N THR A 53 -0.41 -12.11 -2.62
CA THR A 53 0.48 -12.54 -1.54
C THR A 53 1.45 -11.42 -1.17
N PRO A 54 1.46 -10.94 0.09
CA PRO A 54 2.42 -9.93 0.52
C PRO A 54 3.84 -10.50 0.62
N PRO A 55 4.88 -9.62 0.58
CA PRO A 55 6.23 -10.02 0.92
C PRO A 55 6.28 -10.78 2.24
N ARG A 56 6.97 -11.91 2.27
CA ARG A 56 7.09 -12.80 3.43
C ARG A 56 8.43 -12.58 4.12
N GLY A 57 8.49 -12.86 5.42
CA GLY A 57 9.72 -12.80 6.19
C GLY A 57 9.86 -11.58 7.09
N PHE A 58 8.99 -10.58 6.95
CA PHE A 58 8.92 -9.44 7.86
C PHE A 58 8.05 -9.82 9.07
N THR A 59 8.67 -10.32 10.14
CA THR A 59 7.97 -11.04 11.22
C THR A 59 7.79 -10.25 12.51
N SER A 60 8.26 -8.99 12.59
CA SER A 60 8.10 -8.20 13.81
C SER A 60 6.61 -7.98 14.14
N PRO A 61 6.15 -8.34 15.36
CA PRO A 61 4.75 -8.20 15.77
C PRO A 61 4.31 -6.74 15.97
N THR A 62 5.25 -5.80 16.04
CA THR A 62 4.98 -4.37 16.20
C THR A 62 4.58 -3.70 14.89
N LEU A 63 4.92 -4.31 13.76
CA LEU A 63 4.64 -3.74 12.44
C LEU A 63 3.14 -3.69 12.16
N LYS A 64 2.70 -2.59 11.55
CA LYS A 64 1.31 -2.35 11.15
C LYS A 64 1.15 -2.61 9.66
N LYS A 65 0.09 -3.31 9.30
CA LYS A 65 -0.31 -3.54 7.92
C LYS A 65 -1.36 -2.52 7.54
N ILE A 66 -1.03 -1.64 6.60
CA ILE A 66 -1.91 -0.57 6.15
C ILE A 66 -2.38 -0.88 4.73
N CYS A 67 -3.69 -1.00 4.56
CA CYS A 67 -4.31 -0.92 3.26
C CYS A 67 -4.61 0.55 2.98
N GLN A 68 -3.87 1.18 2.12
CA GLN A 68 -3.90 2.63 1.87
C GLN A 68 -5.19 3.02 1.14
N PHE A 69 -6.17 3.55 1.88
CA PHE A 69 -7.45 4.01 1.34
C PHE A 69 -7.43 5.50 1.06
N TYR A 70 -7.91 5.87 -0.11
CA TYR A 70 -8.17 7.24 -0.50
C TYR A 70 -9.41 7.34 -1.39
N ALA A 71 -10.33 8.26 -1.06
CA ALA A 71 -11.63 8.39 -1.72
C ALA A 71 -12.39 7.05 -1.77
N ASP A 72 -12.50 6.38 -0.62
CA ASP A 72 -13.22 5.12 -0.36
C ASP A 72 -12.77 3.92 -1.21
N LYS A 73 -11.52 3.96 -1.69
CA LYS A 73 -10.93 2.86 -2.47
C LYS A 73 -9.52 2.53 -1.98
N PRO A 74 -9.17 1.24 -1.88
CA PRO A 74 -7.79 0.83 -1.64
C PRO A 74 -6.94 1.17 -2.87
N ARG A 75 -5.77 1.73 -2.64
CA ARG A 75 -4.84 2.18 -3.68
C ARG A 75 -3.58 1.34 -3.76
N TYR A 76 -3.02 1.00 -2.59
CA TYR A 76 -1.85 0.15 -2.42
C TYR A 76 -1.75 -0.32 -0.98
N VAL A 77 -0.69 -1.04 -0.62
CA VAL A 77 -0.47 -1.52 0.75
C VAL A 77 0.90 -1.09 1.27
N THR A 78 0.99 -0.88 2.57
CA THR A 78 2.22 -0.50 3.27
C THR A 78 2.41 -1.36 4.51
N LEU A 79 3.61 -1.91 4.69
CA LEU A 79 4.06 -2.42 5.98
C LEU A 79 4.77 -1.30 6.72
N TYR A 80 4.29 -0.92 7.88
CA TYR A 80 4.68 0.29 8.59
C TYR A 80 5.28 -0.01 9.96
N ASP A 81 6.38 0.63 10.28
CA ASP A 81 6.99 0.59 11.61
C ASP A 81 6.56 1.82 12.43
N PRO A 82 5.68 1.65 13.45
CA PRO A 82 5.24 2.76 14.28
C PRO A 82 6.31 3.24 15.27
N HIS A 83 7.36 2.46 15.55
CA HIS A 83 8.49 2.89 16.38
C HIS A 83 9.37 3.89 15.61
N ASP A 84 9.73 3.55 14.39
CA ASP A 84 10.51 4.40 13.51
C ASP A 84 9.67 5.42 12.75
N ARG A 85 8.34 5.28 12.77
CA ARG A 85 7.37 6.12 12.06
C ARG A 85 7.64 6.26 10.58
N ILE A 86 8.06 5.14 9.96
CA ILE A 86 8.30 5.04 8.52
C ILE A 86 7.71 3.74 7.95
N PRO A 87 7.43 3.69 6.64
CA PRO A 87 7.16 2.43 5.95
C PRO A 87 8.43 1.56 5.91
N VAL A 88 8.27 0.27 6.22
CA VAL A 88 9.27 -0.78 5.96
C VAL A 88 9.32 -1.06 4.46
N TYR A 89 8.12 -1.17 3.85
CA TYR A 89 7.92 -1.18 2.40
C TYR A 89 6.52 -0.68 2.02
N SER A 90 6.38 -0.19 0.80
CA SER A 90 5.11 -0.03 0.09
C SER A 90 5.05 -0.98 -1.11
N ALA A 91 3.92 -1.69 -1.27
CA ALA A 91 3.68 -2.59 -2.39
C ALA A 91 2.48 -2.13 -3.20
N TYR A 92 2.65 -1.98 -4.51
CA TYR A 92 1.68 -1.36 -5.40
C TYR A 92 1.70 -1.94 -6.81
N THR A 93 0.63 -1.71 -7.53
CA THR A 93 0.55 -2.01 -8.96
C THR A 93 1.00 -0.79 -9.75
N PHE A 94 1.97 -0.98 -10.62
CA PHE A 94 2.39 0.05 -11.56
C PHE A 94 1.27 0.36 -12.56
N LYS A 95 1.01 1.64 -12.77
CA LYS A 95 0.03 2.12 -13.76
C LYS A 95 0.77 2.83 -14.90
N LYS A 96 0.57 2.34 -16.12
CA LYS A 96 1.18 2.95 -17.30
C LYS A 96 0.86 4.45 -17.36
N THR A 97 1.89 5.26 -17.47
CA THR A 97 1.81 6.72 -17.45
C THR A 97 2.94 7.34 -18.25
N GLU A 98 2.67 8.45 -18.91
CA GLU A 98 3.68 9.23 -19.65
C GLU A 98 4.60 10.06 -18.72
N GLY A 99 4.42 9.94 -17.40
CA GLY A 99 5.20 10.74 -16.44
C GLY A 99 4.71 12.18 -16.37
N ASP A 100 3.40 12.34 -16.31
CA ASP A 100 2.74 13.65 -16.24
C ASP A 100 3.34 14.57 -15.19
N ARG A 101 3.21 15.88 -15.44
CA ARG A 101 3.67 16.92 -14.54
C ARG A 101 3.21 16.64 -13.10
N ARG A 102 4.14 16.78 -12.17
CA ARG A 102 3.85 16.71 -10.73
C ARG A 102 2.72 17.67 -10.38
N VAL A 103 1.72 17.17 -9.66
CA VAL A 103 0.62 17.96 -9.10
C VAL A 103 0.90 18.14 -7.61
N ASP A 104 0.64 19.33 -7.10
CA ASP A 104 0.78 19.62 -5.67
C ASP A 104 -0.46 19.10 -4.94
N TYR A 105 -0.31 17.94 -4.27
CA TYR A 105 -1.33 17.38 -3.41
C TYR A 105 -1.05 17.70 -1.94
N PRO A 106 -2.07 17.90 -1.10
CA PRO A 106 -1.86 18.04 0.34
C PRO A 106 -1.30 16.74 0.92
N TRP A 107 -0.35 16.88 1.86
CA TRP A 107 0.13 15.75 2.63
C TRP A 107 -0.96 15.22 3.55
N MET A 108 -1.01 13.90 3.69
CA MET A 108 -2.04 13.19 4.43
C MET A 108 -1.45 12.35 5.56
N TYR A 109 -2.30 11.99 6.51
CA TYR A 109 -2.01 11.11 7.63
C TYR A 109 -3.06 9.97 7.69
N GLU A 110 -2.78 8.97 8.53
CA GLU A 110 -3.59 7.78 8.70
C GLU A 110 -4.34 7.80 10.04
N PRO A 111 -5.65 8.15 10.07
CA PRO A 111 -6.39 8.26 11.33
C PRO A 111 -6.37 6.99 12.17
N GLN A 112 -6.51 5.81 11.57
CA GLN A 112 -6.58 4.53 12.26
C GLN A 112 -5.27 4.05 12.89
N LEU A 113 -4.14 4.66 12.60
CA LEU A 113 -2.90 4.40 13.35
C LEU A 113 -2.97 4.98 14.76
N ALA A 114 -3.72 6.05 14.96
CA ALA A 114 -3.88 6.71 16.25
C ALA A 114 -5.17 6.31 16.97
N GLU A 115 -6.26 6.08 16.22
CA GLU A 115 -7.60 5.83 16.73
C GLU A 115 -8.25 4.68 15.95
N VAL A 116 -8.48 3.56 16.61
CA VAL A 116 -9.01 2.33 15.97
C VAL A 116 -10.33 2.59 15.22
N ASP A 117 -11.17 3.44 15.76
CA ASP A 117 -12.45 3.83 15.15
C ASP A 117 -12.33 5.07 14.24
N GLY A 118 -11.08 5.49 13.94
CA GLY A 118 -10.80 6.61 13.05
C GLY A 118 -11.26 6.34 11.61
N ASN A 119 -11.27 7.41 10.79
CA ASN A 119 -11.62 7.28 9.39
C ASN A 119 -10.69 6.27 8.70
N GLY A 120 -11.26 5.36 7.91
CA GLY A 120 -10.50 4.37 7.14
C GLY A 120 -9.74 4.96 5.94
N ASN A 121 -10.05 6.19 5.52
CA ASN A 121 -9.29 6.90 4.50
C ASN A 121 -8.16 7.72 5.12
N MET A 122 -7.04 7.84 4.40
CA MET A 122 -6.07 8.87 4.69
C MET A 122 -6.72 10.25 4.52
N LEU A 123 -6.35 11.20 5.39
CA LEU A 123 -6.90 12.55 5.42
C LEU A 123 -5.79 13.60 5.33
N PRO A 124 -6.04 14.76 4.71
CA PRO A 124 -5.14 15.90 4.79
C PRO A 124 -4.90 16.32 6.24
N PHE A 125 -3.68 16.75 6.56
CA PHE A 125 -3.39 17.31 7.88
C PHE A 125 -4.30 18.52 8.15
N PRO A 126 -4.93 18.57 9.35
CA PRO A 126 -5.77 19.70 9.71
C PRO A 126 -4.92 20.98 9.84
N THR A 127 -5.54 22.13 9.55
CA THR A 127 -4.96 23.43 9.89
C THR A 127 -5.11 23.63 11.39
N GLY A 128 -4.00 23.67 12.13
CA GLY A 128 -4.00 23.87 13.58
C GLY A 128 -3.53 22.63 14.35
N TYR A 129 -4.09 22.45 15.54
CA TYR A 129 -3.64 21.41 16.48
C TYR A 129 -3.95 20.00 15.97
N LEU A 130 -2.93 19.17 15.89
CA LEU A 130 -3.05 17.73 15.73
C LEU A 130 -2.88 17.05 17.09
N HIS A 131 -3.79 16.17 17.46
CA HIS A 131 -3.76 15.49 18.76
C HIS A 131 -2.46 14.66 18.91
N MET A 132 -1.87 14.66 20.11
CA MET A 132 -0.60 13.95 20.41
C MET A 132 -0.59 12.48 19.99
N LYS A 133 -1.73 11.78 20.03
CA LYS A 133 -1.84 10.38 19.59
C LYS A 133 -1.37 10.16 18.15
N PHE A 134 -1.55 11.16 17.27
CA PHE A 134 -1.08 11.06 15.90
C PHE A 134 0.44 11.16 15.83
N GLU A 135 1.04 12.06 16.61
CA GLU A 135 2.50 12.16 16.72
C GLU A 135 3.14 10.90 17.33
N ASP A 136 2.44 10.22 18.22
CA ASP A 136 2.93 8.98 18.85
C ASP A 136 2.93 7.80 17.86
N SER A 137 1.97 7.77 16.94
CA SER A 137 1.72 6.63 16.06
C SER A 137 2.35 6.75 14.67
N GLN A 138 2.63 7.98 14.21
CA GLN A 138 3.12 8.25 12.86
C GLN A 138 3.93 9.54 12.79
N ALA A 139 4.64 9.72 11.67
CA ALA A 139 5.30 10.99 11.37
C ALA A 139 4.26 12.09 11.14
N VAL A 140 4.63 13.33 11.45
CA VAL A 140 3.85 14.53 11.19
C VAL A 140 4.68 15.54 10.39
N LEU A 141 4.04 16.58 9.83
CA LEU A 141 4.72 17.56 8.99
C LEU A 141 5.87 18.27 9.70
N ASP A 142 5.70 18.55 11.00
CA ASP A 142 6.71 19.21 11.82
C ASP A 142 7.99 18.38 11.97
N ASP A 143 7.94 17.07 11.81
CA ASP A 143 9.12 16.21 11.85
C ASP A 143 10.06 16.45 10.66
N TYR A 144 9.56 17.08 9.59
CA TYR A 144 10.31 17.39 8.37
C TYR A 144 10.53 18.89 8.15
N SER A 145 9.96 19.76 8.99
CA SER A 145 9.94 21.22 8.73
C SER A 145 11.31 21.88 8.86
N ASP A 146 12.09 21.47 9.86
CA ASP A 146 13.38 22.07 10.17
C ASP A 146 14.57 21.27 9.65
N VAL A 147 14.33 20.28 8.78
CA VAL A 147 15.37 19.37 8.30
C VAL A 147 15.75 19.71 6.88
N VAL A 148 16.83 20.48 6.71
CA VAL A 148 17.34 20.90 5.40
C VAL A 148 17.93 19.74 4.60
N LEU A 149 18.44 18.72 5.28
CA LEU A 149 19.18 17.60 4.67
C LEU A 149 18.27 16.55 4.02
N TYR A 150 17.05 16.38 4.58
CA TYR A 150 16.15 15.30 4.17
C TYR A 150 14.88 15.82 3.51
N GLU A 151 14.47 15.13 2.46
CA GLU A 151 13.18 15.31 1.82
C GLU A 151 12.26 14.13 2.14
N ARG A 152 10.96 14.30 1.93
CA ARG A 152 9.97 13.23 2.00
C ARG A 152 10.04 12.39 0.74
N GLY A 153 10.92 11.37 0.75
CA GLY A 153 11.12 10.47 -0.38
C GLY A 153 10.04 9.40 -0.42
N HIS A 154 9.32 9.31 -1.53
CA HIS A 154 8.25 8.33 -1.73
C HIS A 154 8.81 6.90 -1.89
N LEU A 155 8.08 5.90 -1.35
CA LEU A 155 8.31 4.49 -1.70
C LEU A 155 7.42 4.05 -2.87
N ASN A 156 6.15 4.47 -2.89
CA ASN A 156 5.30 4.41 -4.08
C ASN A 156 5.27 5.81 -4.71
N PRO A 157 6.07 6.07 -5.77
CA PRO A 157 6.15 7.40 -6.36
C PRO A 157 4.91 7.73 -7.19
N ASP A 158 4.51 8.99 -7.19
CA ASP A 158 3.34 9.47 -7.92
C ASP A 158 3.44 9.24 -9.44
N GLN A 159 4.65 9.23 -9.99
CA GLN A 159 4.91 8.98 -11.40
C GLN A 159 4.74 7.49 -11.82
N HIS A 160 4.59 6.57 -10.88
CA HIS A 160 4.19 5.19 -11.14
C HIS A 160 2.67 5.00 -11.11
N GLN A 161 1.92 6.08 -10.93
CA GLN A 161 0.46 6.09 -10.86
C GLN A 161 -0.13 6.97 -11.98
N SER A 162 -1.32 6.61 -12.51
CA SER A 162 -1.89 7.27 -13.69
C SER A 162 -3.09 8.15 -13.38
N THR A 163 -3.94 7.76 -12.42
CA THR A 163 -5.13 8.55 -12.11
C THR A 163 -4.83 9.62 -11.05
N PRO A 164 -5.55 10.77 -11.06
CA PRO A 164 -5.37 11.79 -10.03
C PRO A 164 -5.52 11.27 -8.61
N HIS A 165 -6.47 10.36 -8.36
CA HIS A 165 -6.69 9.78 -7.04
C HIS A 165 -5.57 8.80 -6.63
N ASP A 166 -5.07 7.97 -7.55
CA ASP A 166 -3.95 7.07 -7.25
C ASP A 166 -2.68 7.87 -6.97
N ARG A 167 -2.44 8.95 -7.71
CA ARG A 167 -1.32 9.87 -7.48
C ARG A 167 -1.46 10.62 -6.16
N ALA A 168 -2.64 11.18 -5.87
CA ALA A 168 -2.91 11.85 -4.60
C ALA A 168 -2.66 10.93 -3.39
N ALA A 169 -3.08 9.66 -3.48
CA ALA A 169 -2.90 8.69 -2.42
C ALA A 169 -1.43 8.40 -2.07
N THR A 170 -0.47 8.73 -2.93
CA THR A 170 0.95 8.56 -2.61
C THR A 170 1.49 9.62 -1.64
N TYR A 171 0.76 10.75 -1.47
CA TYR A 171 1.16 11.89 -0.63
C TYR A 171 0.71 11.71 0.83
N THR A 172 0.97 10.55 1.41
CA THR A 172 0.78 10.28 2.85
C THR A 172 2.13 10.06 3.53
N LEU A 173 2.26 10.51 4.80
CA LEU A 173 3.52 10.34 5.54
C LEU A 173 3.82 8.88 5.88
N THR A 174 2.87 7.98 5.72
CA THR A 174 3.09 6.52 5.83
C THR A 174 3.65 5.87 4.56
N ASN A 175 3.83 6.64 3.48
CA ASN A 175 4.45 6.21 2.22
C ASN A 175 5.82 6.85 1.96
N VAL A 176 6.30 7.69 2.87
CA VAL A 176 7.56 8.42 2.67
C VAL A 176 8.55 8.16 3.78
N VAL A 177 9.82 8.34 3.46
CA VAL A 177 10.94 8.22 4.38
C VAL A 177 11.86 9.43 4.24
N PRO A 178 12.66 9.77 5.27
CA PRO A 178 13.71 10.77 5.14
C PRO A 178 14.77 10.32 4.12
N GLN A 179 14.79 10.95 2.96
CA GLN A 179 15.83 10.72 1.95
C GLN A 179 16.73 11.95 1.84
N ILE A 180 18.04 11.71 1.77
CA ILE A 180 19.01 12.76 1.45
C ILE A 180 18.58 13.44 0.15
N ARG A 181 18.54 14.78 0.15
CA ARG A 181 18.03 15.57 -0.98
C ARG A 181 18.72 15.19 -2.30
N GLU A 182 20.05 15.17 -2.31
CA GLU A 182 20.85 14.86 -3.50
C GLU A 182 20.58 13.45 -4.04
N PHE A 183 20.31 12.50 -3.15
CA PHE A 183 19.91 11.14 -3.51
C PHE A 183 18.48 11.11 -4.09
N ASN A 184 17.52 11.73 -3.39
CA ASN A 184 16.10 11.71 -3.74
C ASN A 184 15.82 12.37 -5.11
N ILE A 185 16.41 13.52 -5.38
CA ILE A 185 16.20 14.25 -6.66
C ILE A 185 17.16 13.84 -7.78
N GLY A 186 18.19 13.07 -7.46
CA GLY A 186 19.22 12.60 -8.37
C GLY A 186 19.05 11.10 -8.71
N PRO A 187 20.00 10.23 -8.30
CA PRO A 187 20.06 8.85 -8.78
C PRO A 187 18.78 8.04 -8.46
N TRP A 188 18.10 8.29 -7.32
CA TRP A 188 16.88 7.55 -7.02
C TRP A 188 15.73 7.93 -7.97
N ARG A 189 15.49 9.21 -8.19
CA ARG A 189 14.50 9.69 -9.16
C ARG A 189 14.80 9.18 -10.58
N GLU A 190 16.06 9.16 -11.00
CA GLU A 190 16.46 8.62 -12.29
C GLU A 190 16.19 7.11 -12.39
N HIS A 191 16.36 6.39 -11.28
CA HIS A 191 15.99 4.98 -11.21
C HIS A 191 14.48 4.76 -11.34
N GLU A 192 13.66 5.50 -10.61
CA GLU A 192 12.19 5.46 -10.73
C GLU A 192 11.75 5.73 -12.18
N GLU A 193 12.34 6.72 -12.82
CA GLU A 193 12.08 7.04 -14.22
C GLU A 193 12.48 5.88 -15.16
N ARG A 194 13.65 5.26 -14.95
CA ARG A 194 14.07 4.08 -15.74
C ARG A 194 13.10 2.92 -15.59
N ILE A 195 12.62 2.65 -14.37
CA ILE A 195 11.60 1.61 -14.13
C ILE A 195 10.30 1.95 -14.85
N ARG A 196 9.84 3.21 -14.76
CA ARG A 196 8.65 3.67 -15.45
C ARG A 196 8.73 3.44 -16.96
N VAL A 197 9.81 3.87 -17.59
CA VAL A 197 10.05 3.69 -19.03
C VAL A 197 10.14 2.20 -19.40
N ARG A 198 10.88 1.42 -18.61
CA ARG A 198 11.04 -0.03 -18.83
C ARG A 198 9.70 -0.76 -18.78
N LEU A 199 8.89 -0.50 -17.77
CA LEU A 199 7.59 -1.14 -17.59
C LEU A 199 6.55 -0.65 -18.60
N ASN A 200 6.52 0.64 -18.93
CA ASN A 200 5.64 1.16 -19.98
C ASN A 200 5.89 0.47 -21.32
N ASN A 201 7.14 0.32 -21.68
CA ASN A 201 7.52 -0.15 -23.02
C ASN A 201 7.45 -1.68 -23.14
N PHE A 202 7.80 -2.42 -22.09
CA PHE A 202 8.05 -3.85 -22.22
C PHE A 202 7.19 -4.74 -21.34
N CYS A 203 6.55 -4.23 -20.28
CA CYS A 203 5.57 -5.02 -19.53
C CYS A 203 4.22 -4.99 -20.27
N ARG A 204 3.74 -6.17 -20.66
CA ARG A 204 2.46 -6.36 -21.37
C ARG A 204 1.33 -6.73 -20.41
N GLY A 205 1.67 -7.40 -19.32
CA GLY A 205 0.74 -7.73 -18.23
C GLY A 205 0.72 -6.67 -17.13
N THR A 206 0.40 -7.12 -15.92
CA THR A 206 0.44 -6.28 -14.73
C THR A 206 1.85 -6.30 -14.13
N ALA A 207 2.38 -5.12 -13.80
CA ALA A 207 3.61 -5.00 -13.02
C ALA A 207 3.28 -4.68 -11.56
N PHE A 208 3.83 -5.48 -10.65
CA PHE A 208 3.79 -5.28 -9.21
C PHE A 208 5.14 -4.77 -8.76
N ILE A 209 5.16 -3.76 -7.90
CA ILE A 209 6.39 -3.18 -7.38
C ILE A 209 6.34 -3.20 -5.85
N VAL A 210 7.46 -3.51 -5.24
CA VAL A 210 7.70 -3.38 -3.81
C VAL A 210 8.93 -2.50 -3.63
N THR A 211 8.77 -1.39 -2.94
CA THR A 211 9.86 -0.48 -2.59
C THR A 211 9.96 -0.40 -1.07
N GLY A 212 11.13 -0.53 -0.52
CA GLY A 212 11.35 -0.53 0.92
C GLY A 212 12.72 0.00 1.33
N VAL A 213 13.01 -0.11 2.62
CA VAL A 213 14.20 0.46 3.22
C VAL A 213 14.88 -0.49 4.19
N THR A 214 16.15 -0.20 4.50
CA THR A 214 16.85 -0.72 5.67
C THR A 214 17.10 0.41 6.66
N THR A 215 17.20 0.10 7.95
CA THR A 215 17.47 1.09 9.01
C THR A 215 18.58 0.60 9.93
N THR A 216 19.41 1.52 10.42
CA THR A 216 20.50 1.28 11.39
C THR A 216 20.30 2.01 12.70
N GLY A 217 19.08 2.50 12.96
CA GLY A 217 18.71 3.17 14.20
C GLY A 217 18.95 4.68 14.20
N HIS A 218 19.47 5.28 13.10
CA HIS A 218 19.51 6.74 12.96
C HIS A 218 18.10 7.31 12.82
N ALA A 219 17.88 8.50 13.37
CA ALA A 219 16.55 9.14 13.32
C ALA A 219 16.64 10.66 13.33
N ILE A 220 15.63 11.31 12.78
CA ILE A 220 15.34 12.72 13.01
C ILE A 220 14.87 12.87 14.46
N HIS A 221 15.38 13.88 15.15
CA HIS A 221 14.97 14.25 16.49
C HIS A 221 14.29 15.63 16.47
N ARG A 222 13.18 15.74 17.22
CA ARG A 222 12.49 17.01 17.47
C ARG A 222 12.28 17.18 18.97
N ASN A 223 12.65 18.32 19.52
CA ASN A 223 12.58 18.58 20.97
C ASN A 223 13.27 17.48 21.81
N ASN A 224 14.46 17.03 21.39
CA ASN A 224 15.23 15.95 22.02
C ASN A 224 14.53 14.57 22.06
N GLN A 225 13.44 14.41 21.34
CA GLN A 225 12.75 13.13 21.20
C GLN A 225 13.05 12.51 19.83
N ARG A 226 13.28 11.20 19.84
CA ARG A 226 13.39 10.41 18.61
C ARG A 226 12.07 10.43 17.87
N ARG A 227 12.08 10.85 16.60
CA ARG A 227 10.86 10.99 15.80
C ARG A 227 10.82 10.03 14.64
N VAL A 228 11.54 10.29 13.58
CA VAL A 228 11.42 9.57 12.31
C VAL A 228 12.71 8.85 11.97
N GLY A 229 12.65 7.54 11.78
CA GLY A 229 13.81 6.72 11.37
C GLY A 229 14.36 7.18 10.02
N ILE A 230 15.69 7.24 9.92
CA ILE A 230 16.41 7.57 8.69
C ILE A 230 16.88 6.27 8.07
N PRO A 231 16.45 5.94 6.84
CA PRO A 231 16.96 4.76 6.13
C PRO A 231 18.45 4.85 5.85
N GLU A 232 19.14 3.70 5.94
CA GLU A 232 20.49 3.55 5.40
C GLU A 232 20.46 3.28 3.91
N ASP A 233 19.65 2.30 3.50
CA ASP A 233 19.46 1.96 2.09
C ASP A 233 18.00 2.07 1.69
N VAL A 234 17.80 2.33 0.41
CA VAL A 234 16.49 2.25 -0.26
C VAL A 234 16.59 1.20 -1.36
N TRP A 235 15.61 0.33 -1.44
CA TRP A 235 15.56 -0.76 -2.42
C TRP A 235 14.23 -0.81 -3.12
N SER A 236 14.22 -1.34 -4.34
CA SER A 236 12.99 -1.62 -5.08
C SER A 236 13.10 -2.93 -5.84
N ALA A 237 11.98 -3.62 -5.99
CA ALA A 237 11.86 -4.80 -6.83
C ALA A 237 10.56 -4.75 -7.62
N TYR A 238 10.55 -5.26 -8.86
CA TYR A 238 9.33 -5.40 -9.62
C TYR A 238 9.14 -6.81 -10.16
N CYS A 239 7.88 -7.15 -10.40
CA CYS A 239 7.41 -8.39 -11.01
C CYS A 239 6.39 -8.05 -12.09
N CYS A 240 6.69 -8.34 -13.36
CA CYS A 240 5.80 -8.17 -14.51
C CYS A 240 5.24 -9.54 -14.93
N THR A 241 3.92 -9.69 -14.91
CA THR A 241 3.25 -10.97 -15.16
C THR A 241 3.35 -11.47 -16.61
N ASP A 242 3.54 -10.56 -17.55
CA ASP A 242 3.79 -10.86 -18.95
C ASP A 242 4.60 -9.73 -19.58
N TYR A 243 5.60 -10.05 -20.41
CA TYR A 243 6.47 -9.06 -21.01
C TYR A 243 6.76 -9.35 -22.48
N ASP A 244 7.21 -8.34 -23.20
CA ASP A 244 7.53 -8.40 -24.61
C ASP A 244 8.69 -9.37 -24.89
N ARG A 245 8.38 -10.54 -25.46
CA ARG A 245 9.37 -11.57 -25.82
C ARG A 245 10.26 -11.16 -27.00
N ASN A 246 9.87 -10.12 -27.75
CA ASN A 246 10.64 -9.56 -28.85
C ASN A 246 11.51 -8.36 -28.44
N ALA A 247 11.48 -7.97 -27.15
CA ALA A 247 12.38 -6.94 -26.64
C ALA A 247 13.86 -7.30 -26.87
N PRO A 248 14.77 -6.33 -26.93
CA PRO A 248 16.20 -6.57 -26.99
C PRO A 248 16.68 -7.53 -25.90
N HIS A 249 17.74 -8.28 -26.16
CA HIS A 249 18.21 -9.33 -25.26
C HIS A 249 18.55 -8.81 -23.87
N ASP A 250 19.25 -7.68 -23.78
CA ASP A 250 19.62 -7.00 -22.54
C ASP A 250 18.38 -6.58 -21.72
N VAL A 251 17.33 -6.11 -22.39
CA VAL A 251 16.06 -5.80 -21.73
C VAL A 251 15.36 -7.06 -21.21
N ARG A 252 15.36 -8.14 -22.02
CA ARG A 252 14.68 -9.40 -21.60
C ARG A 252 15.32 -10.04 -20.37
N THR A 253 16.62 -9.83 -20.12
CA THR A 253 17.30 -10.33 -18.92
C THR A 253 16.80 -9.67 -17.63
N LEU A 254 16.13 -8.51 -17.74
CA LEU A 254 15.55 -7.77 -16.63
C LEU A 254 14.09 -8.18 -16.33
N PHE A 255 13.55 -9.18 -17.03
CA PHE A 255 12.19 -9.69 -16.86
C PHE A 255 12.17 -11.20 -16.57
N PRO A 256 11.13 -11.70 -15.86
CA PRO A 256 9.93 -11.00 -15.41
C PRO A 256 10.17 -10.12 -14.17
N ALA A 257 11.24 -10.30 -13.44
CA ALA A 257 11.50 -9.61 -12.19
C ALA A 257 12.94 -9.11 -12.09
N HIS A 258 13.12 -7.94 -11.50
CA HIS A 258 14.42 -7.34 -11.26
C HIS A 258 14.37 -6.45 -10.02
N ALA A 259 15.52 -6.12 -9.45
CA ALA A 259 15.62 -5.34 -8.24
C ALA A 259 16.75 -4.31 -8.33
N ALA A 260 16.75 -3.37 -7.40
CA ALA A 260 17.82 -2.41 -7.22
C ALA A 260 17.93 -2.00 -5.74
N LEU A 261 19.14 -1.61 -5.38
CA LEU A 261 19.52 -1.14 -4.05
C LEU A 261 20.41 0.09 -4.18
N ALA A 262 20.26 1.07 -3.29
CA ALA A 262 21.15 2.21 -3.21
C ALA A 262 21.25 2.78 -1.80
N LYS A 263 22.39 3.36 -1.45
CA LYS A 263 22.58 4.07 -0.18
C LYS A 263 21.85 5.40 -0.17
N ASN A 264 21.14 5.67 0.90
CA ASN A 264 20.55 6.97 1.19
C ASN A 264 21.64 7.96 1.68
N ALA A 265 22.51 8.37 0.78
CA ALA A 265 23.68 9.18 1.09
C ALA A 265 23.89 10.30 0.07
N LYS A 266 24.68 11.31 0.42
CA LYS A 266 25.07 12.38 -0.49
C LYS A 266 26.06 11.90 -1.55
N GLU A 267 26.97 11.01 -1.15
CA GLU A 267 28.00 10.41 -2.00
C GLU A 267 27.93 8.88 -1.88
N GLY A 268 28.42 8.15 -2.88
CA GLY A 268 28.36 6.69 -2.91
C GLY A 268 26.94 6.12 -3.01
N ASN A 269 26.03 6.91 -3.58
CA ASN A 269 24.60 6.66 -3.70
C ASN A 269 24.18 6.08 -5.06
N SER A 270 25.13 5.45 -5.77
CA SER A 270 24.86 4.82 -7.06
C SER A 270 23.82 3.71 -6.93
N ILE A 271 23.01 3.56 -7.96
CA ILE A 271 22.03 2.47 -8.05
C ILE A 271 22.74 1.17 -8.45
N HIS A 272 22.58 0.15 -7.63
CA HIS A 272 23.04 -1.21 -7.90
C HIS A 272 21.86 -2.06 -8.33
N GLU A 273 21.74 -2.30 -9.65
CA GLU A 273 20.72 -3.23 -10.17
C GLU A 273 21.17 -4.67 -9.93
N MET A 274 20.21 -5.53 -9.55
CA MET A 274 20.47 -6.93 -9.17
C MET A 274 19.22 -7.79 -9.37
N THR A 275 19.36 -9.10 -9.25
CA THR A 275 18.20 -10.00 -9.19
C THR A 275 17.43 -9.83 -7.88
N VAL A 276 16.16 -10.24 -7.88
CA VAL A 276 15.35 -10.22 -6.64
C VAL A 276 15.97 -11.10 -5.56
N GLN A 277 16.54 -12.26 -5.92
CA GLN A 277 17.18 -13.18 -5.01
C GLN A 277 18.46 -12.60 -4.37
N GLU A 278 19.24 -11.81 -5.10
CA GLU A 278 20.40 -11.09 -4.55
C GLU A 278 19.95 -10.03 -3.57
N LEU A 279 18.87 -9.29 -3.86
CA LEU A 279 18.29 -8.34 -2.92
C LEU A 279 17.78 -9.05 -1.66
N GLU A 280 17.03 -10.16 -1.80
CA GLU A 280 16.56 -10.95 -0.65
C GLU A 280 17.71 -11.43 0.22
N SER A 281 18.79 -11.90 -0.39
CA SER A 281 20.02 -12.32 0.33
C SER A 281 20.68 -11.17 1.07
N PHE A 282 20.74 -9.99 0.45
CA PHE A 282 21.24 -8.77 1.09
C PHE A 282 20.38 -8.41 2.31
N LEU A 283 19.06 -8.37 2.16
CA LEU A 283 18.13 -8.03 3.24
C LEU A 283 18.23 -9.01 4.43
N ILE A 284 18.33 -10.31 4.17
CA ILE A 284 18.52 -11.34 5.21
C ILE A 284 19.82 -11.08 6.02
N GLY A 285 20.85 -10.60 5.37
CA GLY A 285 22.13 -10.32 6.03
C GLY A 285 22.19 -8.98 6.79
N HIS A 286 21.27 -8.05 6.55
CA HIS A 286 21.37 -6.66 7.02
C HIS A 286 20.24 -6.21 7.94
N ILE A 287 19.07 -6.85 7.87
CA ILE A 287 17.91 -6.49 8.71
C ILE A 287 17.33 -7.73 9.40
N ASN A 288 16.54 -7.49 10.45
CA ASN A 288 15.91 -8.58 11.19
C ASN A 288 14.69 -9.11 10.46
N VAL A 289 14.90 -10.07 9.58
CA VAL A 289 13.86 -10.77 8.80
C VAL A 289 14.07 -12.28 8.87
N ASP A 290 13.05 -13.04 8.49
CA ASP A 290 13.17 -14.50 8.38
C ASP A 290 14.19 -14.88 7.28
N LYS A 291 14.95 -15.95 7.52
CA LYS A 291 15.88 -16.52 6.53
C LYS A 291 15.23 -16.97 5.21
N ASN A 292 13.90 -17.13 5.21
CA ASN A 292 13.10 -17.45 4.04
C ASN A 292 12.38 -16.21 3.48
N LEU A 293 12.96 -15.02 3.65
CA LEU A 293 12.44 -13.79 3.07
C LEU A 293 12.16 -13.99 1.58
N GLN A 294 10.98 -13.59 1.14
CA GLN A 294 10.57 -13.64 -0.25
C GLN A 294 9.73 -12.41 -0.59
N ILE A 295 10.21 -11.59 -1.52
CA ILE A 295 9.53 -10.35 -1.93
C ILE A 295 8.32 -10.66 -2.82
N PHE A 296 8.47 -11.59 -3.77
CA PHE A 296 7.37 -12.02 -4.63
C PHE A 296 7.11 -13.53 -4.47
N TYR A 297 5.84 -13.89 -4.41
CA TYR A 297 5.44 -15.29 -4.39
C TYR A 297 6.09 -16.06 -5.55
N ASP A 298 6.63 -17.25 -5.27
CA ASP A 298 7.31 -18.11 -6.25
C ASP A 298 8.30 -17.37 -7.17
N ASN A 299 9.02 -16.39 -6.61
CA ASN A 299 10.02 -15.59 -7.32
C ASN A 299 9.51 -14.95 -8.63
N CYS A 300 8.25 -14.51 -8.64
CA CYS A 300 7.62 -13.94 -9.85
C CYS A 300 7.59 -14.89 -11.06
N ARG A 301 7.53 -16.18 -10.83
CA ARG A 301 7.34 -17.14 -11.92
C ARG A 301 5.90 -17.09 -12.36
N ALA A 302 5.65 -16.68 -13.61
CA ALA A 302 4.30 -16.75 -14.17
C ALA A 302 3.77 -18.19 -14.03
N PRO A 303 2.51 -18.40 -13.58
CA PRO A 303 1.92 -19.71 -13.68
C PRO A 303 2.00 -20.16 -15.14
N SER A 304 2.55 -21.36 -15.36
CA SER A 304 2.55 -21.96 -16.69
C SER A 304 1.11 -21.92 -17.20
N PRO A 305 0.81 -21.42 -18.41
CA PRO A 305 -0.55 -21.45 -18.91
C PRO A 305 -1.03 -22.90 -18.82
N LEU A 306 -2.13 -23.11 -18.11
CA LEU A 306 -2.77 -24.43 -18.05
C LEU A 306 -2.94 -24.92 -19.49
N PRO A 307 -2.57 -26.18 -19.81
CA PRO A 307 -2.76 -26.71 -21.16
C PRO A 307 -4.23 -26.53 -21.54
N VAL A 308 -4.47 -26.01 -22.72
CA VAL A 308 -5.80 -25.67 -23.27
C VAL A 308 -6.79 -26.86 -23.23
N TYR A 309 -6.31 -28.08 -22.95
CA TYR A 309 -7.10 -29.31 -22.85
C TYR A 309 -8.01 -29.43 -21.62
N LEU A 310 -7.87 -28.55 -20.61
CA LEU A 310 -8.69 -28.62 -19.39
C LEU A 310 -9.80 -27.57 -19.32
N GLN A 311 -9.98 -26.74 -20.35
CA GLN A 311 -11.04 -25.72 -20.39
C GLN A 311 -12.39 -26.21 -20.96
N HIS A 312 -12.49 -27.49 -21.36
CA HIS A 312 -13.73 -28.03 -21.95
C HIS A 312 -14.42 -29.15 -21.12
N THR A 313 -14.09 -29.25 -19.84
CA THR A 313 -14.75 -30.22 -18.95
C THR A 313 -15.07 -29.60 -17.60
N ILE A 314 -15.96 -28.58 -17.59
CA ILE A 314 -16.85 -28.28 -16.46
C ILE A 314 -18.18 -27.76 -17.04
#